data_63e8a21dac46ffd650ec92cabbe14d4a
#
_entry.id   63e8a21dac46ffd650ec92cabbe14d4a
#
_cell.length_a   1.000
_cell.length_b   1.000
_cell.length_c   1.000
_cell.angle_alpha   90.00
_cell.angle_beta   90.00
_cell.angle_gamma   90.00
#
_symmetry.space_group_name_H-M   'P 1'
#
loop_
_entity.id
_entity.type
_entity.pdbx_description
1 polymer ?
#
loop_
_entity_poly.entity_id
_entity_poly.type
_entity_poly.pdbx_seq_one_letter_code
_entity_poly.pdbx_strand_id
1 'polypeptide(L)'
;MMYVRELNDFKAQVYELRNEVRDTICRTGVAELDNLYIPRKGYPLFIAGAPHHGKSLFVKWLLIEWSERYDWRHFIYMGEEGGCAELAMDLAEMHVGLPARKKNFQGEDQECMSDEEFEIALQWVDEHFTFYDGDEVEGEFTPDHFYETAAQGIYDTTCLDPWNDVGRDLHSSGGREDVWLTNELKKIRQHSRTHERIDIVVNHVAKLNADAVTKSGKRYQKPALPQEWAGGQSWYRRAFTMLLVYRPPVGEILREGDPPTQDGETWIINQKTKPKGTGQLGRAKLYLCRSTNRFIE
;
A
#
# COMPACT_ATOMS: atom_id res chain seq x y z
N MET A 1 30.57 -19.10 8.26
CA MET A 1 30.52 -18.37 6.98
C MET A 1 30.78 -16.90 7.27
N MET A 2 31.76 -16.30 6.61
CA MET A 2 32.15 -14.92 6.85
C MET A 2 31.21 -14.01 6.03
N TYR A 3 30.34 -13.23 6.69
CA TYR A 3 29.39 -12.31 6.04
C TYR A 3 30.06 -10.97 5.63
N VAL A 4 31.37 -11.01 5.38
CA VAL A 4 32.16 -9.87 4.91
C VAL A 4 32.28 -9.99 3.41
N ARG A 5 31.95 -8.92 2.69
CA ARG A 5 32.07 -8.80 1.23
C ARG A 5 33.03 -7.67 0.90
N GLU A 6 33.94 -7.92 -0.02
CA GLU A 6 34.81 -6.91 -0.57
C GLU A 6 34.20 -6.26 -1.82
N LEU A 7 34.69 -5.11 -2.24
CA LEU A 7 34.16 -4.40 -3.42
C LEU A 7 34.13 -5.29 -4.67
N ASN A 8 35.11 -6.15 -4.85
CA ASN A 8 35.18 -7.06 -6.00
C ASN A 8 34.03 -8.04 -6.06
N ASP A 9 33.43 -8.43 -4.91
CA ASP A 9 32.31 -9.37 -4.83
C ASP A 9 31.01 -8.79 -5.42
N PHE A 10 30.91 -7.48 -5.54
CA PHE A 10 29.71 -6.79 -6.03
C PHE A 10 30.02 -5.62 -7.00
N LYS A 11 31.25 -5.56 -7.53
CA LYS A 11 31.67 -4.49 -8.44
C LYS A 11 30.82 -4.42 -9.71
N ALA A 12 30.43 -5.57 -10.27
CA ALA A 12 29.53 -5.64 -11.40
C ALA A 12 28.19 -4.95 -11.10
N GLN A 13 27.60 -5.24 -9.93
CA GLN A 13 26.36 -4.62 -9.47
C GLN A 13 26.50 -3.09 -9.33
N VAL A 14 27.68 -2.57 -8.96
CA VAL A 14 27.92 -1.12 -8.89
C VAL A 14 27.87 -0.50 -10.29
N TYR A 15 28.42 -1.18 -11.31
CA TYR A 15 28.32 -0.70 -12.69
C TYR A 15 26.91 -0.80 -13.25
N GLU A 16 26.16 -1.85 -12.95
CA GLU A 16 24.75 -1.97 -13.29
C GLU A 16 23.95 -0.80 -12.69
N LEU A 17 24.10 -0.54 -11.39
CA LEU A 17 23.46 0.58 -10.71
C LEU A 17 23.87 1.96 -11.29
N ARG A 18 25.11 2.09 -11.78
CA ARG A 18 25.57 3.33 -12.44
C ARG A 18 24.88 3.54 -13.79
N ASN A 19 24.67 2.43 -14.52
CA ASN A 19 24.10 2.45 -15.87
C ASN A 19 22.58 2.24 -15.85
N GLU A 20 22.00 1.95 -14.67
CA GLU A 20 20.56 1.79 -14.50
C GLU A 20 19.85 3.05 -14.99
N VAL A 21 19.19 2.93 -16.13
CA VAL A 21 18.29 3.97 -16.63
C VAL A 21 17.09 3.99 -15.72
N ARG A 22 17.04 4.98 -14.83
CA ARG A 22 15.93 5.12 -13.85
C ARG A 22 14.57 5.34 -14.52
N ASP A 23 14.52 5.46 -15.83
CA ASP A 23 13.29 5.61 -16.63
C ASP A 23 12.52 4.30 -16.84
N THR A 24 13.09 3.13 -16.48
CA THR A 24 12.37 1.84 -16.44
C THR A 24 11.64 1.61 -15.13
N ILE A 25 11.53 2.63 -14.31
CA ILE A 25 10.93 2.57 -13.00
C ILE A 25 9.42 2.55 -13.16
N CYS A 26 8.79 1.62 -12.44
CA CYS A 26 7.36 1.42 -12.43
C CYS A 26 6.62 2.68 -11.99
N ARG A 27 5.98 3.35 -12.93
CA ARG A 27 5.20 4.57 -12.71
C ARG A 27 3.72 4.23 -12.66
N THR A 28 2.98 5.00 -11.91
CA THR A 28 1.50 4.92 -11.87
C THR A 28 0.87 5.71 -13.02
N GLY A 29 1.64 6.59 -13.67
CA GLY A 29 1.16 7.52 -14.68
C GLY A 29 0.60 8.80 -14.10
N VAL A 30 0.54 8.93 -12.77
CA VAL A 30 0.20 10.15 -12.06
C VAL A 30 1.50 10.87 -11.67
N ALA A 31 1.80 11.97 -12.35
CA ALA A 31 3.12 12.61 -12.27
C ALA A 31 3.48 13.07 -10.86
N GLU A 32 2.53 13.60 -10.09
CA GLU A 32 2.77 14.01 -8.71
C GLU A 32 3.15 12.82 -7.82
N LEU A 33 2.47 11.67 -7.98
CA LEU A 33 2.79 10.47 -7.21
C LEU A 33 4.11 9.85 -7.66
N ASP A 34 4.38 9.79 -8.96
CA ASP A 34 5.60 9.23 -9.54
C ASP A 34 6.86 10.01 -9.15
N ASN A 35 6.73 11.31 -8.87
CA ASN A 35 7.81 12.12 -8.30
C ASN A 35 7.99 11.88 -6.80
N LEU A 36 6.88 11.60 -6.10
CA LEU A 36 6.87 11.41 -4.66
C LEU A 36 7.40 10.04 -4.24
N TYR A 37 6.99 8.99 -4.95
CA TYR A 37 7.36 7.61 -4.67
C TYR A 37 7.73 6.89 -5.96
N ILE A 38 8.92 6.31 -5.94
CA ILE A 38 9.46 5.50 -7.03
C ILE A 38 9.61 4.07 -6.50
N PRO A 39 8.72 3.15 -6.91
CA PRO A 39 8.78 1.76 -6.48
C PRO A 39 10.06 1.09 -6.95
N ARG A 40 10.65 0.28 -6.08
CA ARG A 40 11.86 -0.47 -6.37
C ARG A 40 11.79 -1.85 -5.75
N LYS A 41 11.90 -2.90 -6.55
CA LYS A 41 11.97 -4.28 -6.07
C LYS A 41 13.15 -4.45 -5.10
N GLY A 42 12.98 -5.29 -4.08
CA GLY A 42 13.93 -5.45 -2.99
C GLY A 42 13.80 -4.45 -1.85
N TYR A 43 12.81 -3.54 -1.92
CA TYR A 43 12.54 -2.54 -0.86
C TYR A 43 11.08 -2.54 -0.47
N PRO A 44 10.75 -2.78 0.82
CA PRO A 44 9.37 -2.78 1.28
C PRO A 44 8.78 -1.38 1.29
N LEU A 45 7.46 -1.32 1.06
CA LEU A 45 6.62 -0.12 1.14
C LEU A 45 5.70 -0.23 2.35
N PHE A 46 5.71 0.77 3.21
CA PHE A 46 4.82 0.86 4.36
C PHE A 46 3.82 1.99 4.15
N ILE A 47 2.54 1.67 4.32
CA ILE A 47 1.42 2.61 4.12
C ILE A 47 0.64 2.70 5.42
N ALA A 48 0.23 3.89 5.82
CA ALA A 48 -0.70 4.08 6.94
C ALA A 48 -1.71 5.17 6.64
N GLY A 49 -2.71 5.25 7.49
CA GLY A 49 -3.73 6.29 7.47
C GLY A 49 -4.78 6.01 8.53
N ALA A 50 -5.58 7.03 8.85
CA ALA A 50 -6.71 6.86 9.74
C ALA A 50 -7.79 5.93 9.11
N PRO A 51 -8.68 5.36 9.92
CA PRO A 51 -9.85 4.66 9.40
C PRO A 51 -10.62 5.55 8.40
N HIS A 52 -11.15 4.94 7.35
CA HIS A 52 -11.91 5.61 6.27
C HIS A 52 -11.13 6.63 5.43
N HIS A 53 -9.81 6.72 5.56
CA HIS A 53 -8.99 7.58 4.69
C HIS A 53 -8.65 6.95 3.34
N GLY A 54 -9.10 5.71 3.06
CA GLY A 54 -8.96 5.05 1.76
C GLY A 54 -7.61 4.38 1.54
N LYS A 55 -6.98 3.84 2.60
CA LYS A 55 -5.72 3.08 2.51
C LYS A 55 -5.81 1.90 1.54
N SER A 56 -6.73 0.97 1.82
CA SER A 56 -6.92 -0.24 1.02
C SER A 56 -7.33 0.10 -0.42
N LEU A 57 -8.19 1.11 -0.60
CA LEU A 57 -8.56 1.61 -1.92
C LEU A 57 -7.33 2.13 -2.70
N PHE A 58 -6.46 2.91 -2.05
CA PHE A 58 -5.22 3.39 -2.67
C PHE A 58 -4.29 2.24 -3.03
N VAL A 59 -4.17 1.23 -2.17
CA VAL A 59 -3.35 0.05 -2.44
C VAL A 59 -3.92 -0.77 -3.60
N LYS A 60 -5.23 -1.08 -3.60
CA LYS A 60 -5.89 -1.78 -4.71
C LYS A 60 -5.64 -1.07 -6.05
N TRP A 61 -5.87 0.24 -6.08
CA TRP A 61 -5.61 1.05 -7.28
C TRP A 61 -4.13 0.98 -7.71
N LEU A 62 -3.19 1.10 -6.78
CA LEU A 62 -1.76 1.04 -7.08
C LEU A 62 -1.34 -0.31 -7.68
N LEU A 63 -1.87 -1.42 -7.15
CA LEU A 63 -1.62 -2.76 -7.66
C LEU A 63 -2.20 -2.92 -9.08
N ILE A 64 -3.41 -2.44 -9.32
CA ILE A 64 -4.04 -2.47 -10.66
C ILE A 64 -3.22 -1.67 -11.67
N GLU A 65 -2.78 -0.44 -11.32
CA GLU A 65 -1.92 0.36 -12.22
C GLU A 65 -0.62 -0.39 -12.57
N TRP A 66 -0.05 -1.13 -11.64
CA TRP A 66 1.15 -1.91 -11.91
C TRP A 66 0.86 -3.17 -12.74
N SER A 67 -0.27 -3.84 -12.55
CA SER A 67 -0.69 -4.95 -13.41
C SER A 67 -0.96 -4.48 -14.83
N GLU A 68 -1.74 -3.41 -15.02
CA GLU A 68 -2.11 -2.88 -16.35
C GLU A 68 -0.89 -2.37 -17.14
N ARG A 69 0.11 -1.80 -16.45
CA ARG A 69 1.27 -1.18 -17.12
C ARG A 69 2.46 -2.11 -17.30
N TYR A 70 2.64 -3.06 -16.38
CA TYR A 70 3.87 -3.85 -16.28
C TYR A 70 3.63 -5.35 -16.17
N ASP A 71 2.39 -5.80 -16.27
CA ASP A 71 2.00 -7.22 -16.13
C ASP A 71 2.46 -7.83 -14.80
N TRP A 72 2.40 -7.04 -13.73
CA TRP A 72 2.81 -7.47 -12.41
C TRP A 72 1.78 -8.36 -11.74
N ARG A 73 2.29 -9.33 -10.97
CA ARG A 73 1.50 -10.28 -10.18
C ARG A 73 1.62 -9.99 -8.70
N HIS A 74 0.53 -10.13 -7.99
CA HIS A 74 0.38 -9.73 -6.61
C HIS A 74 -0.11 -10.88 -5.74
N PHE A 75 0.52 -11.05 -4.55
CA PHE A 75 0.04 -11.95 -3.50
C PHE A 75 -0.53 -11.09 -2.37
N ILE A 76 -1.83 -11.20 -2.10
CA ILE A 76 -2.52 -10.22 -1.26
C ILE A 76 -3.33 -10.88 -0.14
N TYR A 77 -3.27 -10.26 1.04
CA TYR A 77 -4.19 -10.41 2.16
C TYR A 77 -4.80 -9.06 2.47
N MET A 78 -6.12 -8.95 2.46
CA MET A 78 -6.88 -7.74 2.82
C MET A 78 -8.08 -8.13 3.69
N GLY A 79 -7.81 -8.36 4.98
CA GLY A 79 -8.77 -8.94 5.92
C GLY A 79 -10.00 -8.09 6.22
N GLU A 80 -9.92 -6.76 6.01
CA GLU A 80 -11.06 -5.84 6.25
C GLU A 80 -11.97 -5.66 5.01
N GLU A 81 -11.71 -6.36 3.88
CA GLU A 81 -12.42 -6.16 2.61
C GLU A 81 -13.54 -7.20 2.34
N GLY A 82 -14.06 -7.85 3.38
CA GLY A 82 -15.22 -8.75 3.29
C GLY A 82 -14.93 -10.18 2.79
N GLY A 83 -13.66 -10.52 2.55
CA GLY A 83 -13.23 -11.82 2.08
C GLY A 83 -12.78 -11.84 0.62
N CYS A 84 -12.22 -12.98 0.19
CA CYS A 84 -11.60 -13.10 -1.14
C CYS A 84 -12.55 -12.83 -2.30
N ALA A 85 -13.82 -13.25 -2.18
CA ALA A 85 -14.80 -13.07 -3.26
C ALA A 85 -15.19 -11.60 -3.46
N GLU A 86 -15.41 -10.85 -2.37
CA GLU A 86 -15.73 -9.41 -2.44
C GLU A 86 -14.53 -8.61 -2.91
N LEU A 87 -13.34 -8.97 -2.44
CA LEU A 87 -12.09 -8.36 -2.89
C LEU A 87 -11.84 -8.59 -4.39
N ALA A 88 -12.08 -9.81 -4.91
CA ALA A 88 -11.95 -10.11 -6.34
C ALA A 88 -12.94 -9.30 -7.19
N MET A 89 -14.17 -9.15 -6.72
CA MET A 89 -15.18 -8.33 -7.37
C MET A 89 -14.78 -6.85 -7.39
N ASP A 90 -14.30 -6.31 -6.27
CA ASP A 90 -13.82 -4.93 -6.18
C ASP A 90 -12.65 -4.64 -7.14
N LEU A 91 -11.73 -5.60 -7.26
CA LEU A 91 -10.60 -5.49 -8.21
C LEU A 91 -11.09 -5.51 -9.66
N ALA A 92 -12.05 -6.38 -9.99
CA ALA A 92 -12.65 -6.43 -11.32
C ALA A 92 -13.40 -5.12 -11.65
N GLU A 93 -14.20 -4.58 -10.72
CA GLU A 93 -14.88 -3.30 -10.86
C GLU A 93 -13.90 -2.14 -11.09
N MET A 94 -12.82 -2.11 -10.32
CA MET A 94 -11.81 -1.07 -10.45
C MET A 94 -11.01 -1.20 -11.75
N HIS A 95 -10.70 -2.42 -12.20
CA HIS A 95 -10.02 -2.67 -13.47
C HIS A 95 -10.86 -2.17 -14.66
N VAL A 96 -12.12 -2.58 -14.75
CA VAL A 96 -13.01 -2.19 -15.85
C VAL A 96 -13.52 -0.76 -15.72
N GLY A 97 -13.66 -0.26 -14.49
CA GLY A 97 -14.24 1.05 -14.19
C GLY A 97 -15.77 1.06 -14.23
N LEU A 98 -16.42 -0.11 -14.14
CA LEU A 98 -17.86 -0.27 -14.06
C LEU A 98 -18.25 -1.19 -12.89
N PRO A 99 -19.39 -0.95 -12.23
CA PRO A 99 -19.91 -1.86 -11.21
C PRO A 99 -20.18 -3.26 -11.80
N ALA A 100 -19.93 -4.29 -11.02
CA ALA A 100 -20.37 -5.66 -11.34
C ALA A 100 -21.86 -5.88 -11.01
N ARG A 101 -22.35 -5.19 -9.99
CA ARG A 101 -23.72 -5.36 -9.50
C ARG A 101 -24.72 -4.61 -10.38
N LYS A 102 -25.79 -5.28 -10.78
CA LYS A 102 -26.92 -4.70 -11.57
C LYS A 102 -27.75 -3.67 -10.77
N LYS A 103 -27.62 -3.70 -9.45
CA LYS A 103 -28.33 -2.77 -8.54
C LYS A 103 -27.37 -2.08 -7.59
N ASN A 104 -27.61 -0.80 -7.36
CA ASN A 104 -26.88 -0.02 -6.36
C ASN A 104 -27.35 -0.39 -4.93
N PHE A 105 -26.74 0.23 -3.92
CA PHE A 105 -27.06 -0.02 -2.51
C PHE A 105 -28.49 0.39 -2.12
N GLN A 106 -29.15 1.21 -2.90
CA GLN A 106 -30.56 1.60 -2.74
C GLN A 106 -31.52 0.63 -3.40
N GLY A 107 -31.00 -0.39 -4.14
CA GLY A 107 -31.79 -1.38 -4.87
C GLY A 107 -32.28 -0.89 -6.24
N GLU A 108 -31.78 0.24 -6.73
CA GLU A 108 -32.11 0.82 -8.04
C GLU A 108 -31.18 0.22 -9.11
N ASP A 109 -31.71 0.07 -10.33
CA ASP A 109 -30.90 -0.40 -11.45
C ASP A 109 -29.82 0.62 -11.81
N GLN A 110 -28.61 0.15 -12.09
CA GLN A 110 -27.47 0.95 -12.47
C GLN A 110 -26.78 0.39 -13.69
N GLU A 111 -26.03 1.23 -14.40
CA GLU A 111 -25.10 0.78 -15.44
C GLU A 111 -24.05 -0.13 -14.79
N CYS A 112 -23.83 -1.31 -15.36
CA CYS A 112 -22.92 -2.31 -14.84
C CYS A 112 -22.30 -3.10 -15.98
N MET A 113 -21.25 -3.88 -15.67
CA MET A 113 -20.69 -4.85 -16.59
C MET A 113 -21.75 -5.85 -17.06
N SER A 114 -21.70 -6.23 -18.33
CA SER A 114 -22.37 -7.44 -18.83
C SER A 114 -21.77 -8.69 -18.19
N ASP A 115 -22.49 -9.81 -18.28
CA ASP A 115 -21.99 -11.07 -17.73
C ASP A 115 -20.68 -11.52 -18.44
N GLU A 116 -20.50 -11.21 -19.73
CA GLU A 116 -19.28 -11.48 -20.50
C GLU A 116 -18.10 -10.58 -20.08
N GLU A 117 -18.35 -9.27 -19.92
CA GLU A 117 -17.32 -8.33 -19.44
C GLU A 117 -16.85 -8.68 -18.02
N PHE A 118 -17.79 -9.11 -17.18
CA PHE A 118 -17.45 -9.51 -15.81
C PHE A 118 -16.59 -10.79 -15.78
N GLU A 119 -16.90 -11.78 -16.63
CA GLU A 119 -16.10 -13.00 -16.74
C GLU A 119 -14.66 -12.69 -17.21
N ILE A 120 -14.52 -11.81 -18.22
CA ILE A 120 -13.20 -11.35 -18.71
C ILE A 120 -12.44 -10.62 -17.60
N ALA A 121 -13.13 -9.77 -16.83
CA ALA A 121 -12.52 -9.06 -15.71
C ALA A 121 -12.06 -10.00 -14.59
N LEU A 122 -12.84 -11.03 -14.27
CA LEU A 122 -12.44 -12.04 -13.28
C LEU A 122 -11.25 -12.87 -13.77
N GLN A 123 -11.19 -13.21 -15.07
CA GLN A 123 -10.04 -13.89 -15.62
C GLN A 123 -8.77 -13.01 -15.50
N TRP A 124 -8.88 -11.72 -15.79
CA TRP A 124 -7.78 -10.78 -15.60
C TRP A 124 -7.33 -10.71 -14.14
N VAL A 125 -8.28 -10.71 -13.19
CA VAL A 125 -7.96 -10.75 -11.76
C VAL A 125 -7.22 -12.04 -11.40
N ASP A 126 -7.65 -13.21 -11.89
CA ASP A 126 -6.99 -14.51 -11.65
C ASP A 126 -5.55 -14.55 -12.20
N GLU A 127 -5.29 -13.88 -13.32
CA GLU A 127 -3.96 -13.80 -13.92
C GLU A 127 -2.97 -12.94 -13.09
N HIS A 128 -3.48 -11.92 -12.37
CA HIS A 128 -2.64 -10.92 -11.70
C HIS A 128 -2.66 -11.01 -10.17
N PHE A 129 -3.68 -11.61 -9.56
CA PHE A 129 -3.85 -11.63 -8.11
C PHE A 129 -3.98 -13.05 -7.55
N THR A 130 -3.23 -13.31 -6.51
CA THR A 130 -3.38 -14.50 -5.68
C THR A 130 -3.79 -14.05 -4.29
N PHE A 131 -4.91 -14.59 -3.82
CA PHE A 131 -5.50 -14.23 -2.54
C PHE A 131 -4.99 -15.16 -1.44
N TYR A 132 -4.59 -14.58 -0.32
CA TYR A 132 -4.30 -15.33 0.90
C TYR A 132 -5.50 -15.20 1.82
N ASP A 133 -6.09 -16.33 2.18
CA ASP A 133 -7.21 -16.38 3.13
C ASP A 133 -6.66 -16.62 4.53
N GLY A 134 -6.63 -15.56 5.33
CA GLY A 134 -6.11 -15.61 6.70
C GLY A 134 -7.04 -16.34 7.67
N ASP A 135 -8.32 -16.45 7.36
CA ASP A 135 -9.32 -17.11 8.18
C ASP A 135 -9.25 -18.64 8.05
N GLU A 136 -8.72 -19.15 6.93
CA GLU A 136 -8.54 -20.58 6.67
C GLU A 136 -7.20 -21.12 7.23
N VAL A 137 -6.38 -20.29 7.87
CA VAL A 137 -5.10 -20.72 8.45
C VAL A 137 -5.31 -21.55 9.71
N GLU A 138 -4.77 -22.77 9.73
CA GLU A 138 -4.73 -23.58 10.95
C GLU A 138 -3.82 -22.91 11.99
N GLY A 139 -4.38 -22.40 13.08
CA GLY A 139 -3.66 -21.73 14.16
C GLY A 139 -3.68 -20.21 14.05
N GLU A 140 -2.64 -19.57 14.56
CA GLU A 140 -2.53 -18.11 14.55
C GLU A 140 -1.95 -17.61 13.21
N PHE A 141 -2.67 -16.70 12.55
CA PHE A 141 -2.16 -16.03 11.36
C PHE A 141 -0.98 -15.12 11.72
N THR A 142 0.21 -15.46 11.30
CA THR A 142 1.44 -14.71 11.59
C THR A 142 2.07 -14.14 10.31
N PRO A 143 2.91 -13.10 10.41
CA PRO A 143 3.66 -12.61 9.26
C PRO A 143 4.53 -13.69 8.61
N ASP A 144 5.10 -14.59 9.41
CA ASP A 144 5.92 -15.69 8.88
C ASP A 144 5.10 -16.61 7.97
N HIS A 145 3.87 -17.01 8.38
CA HIS A 145 2.97 -17.82 7.53
C HIS A 145 2.68 -17.14 6.19
N PHE A 146 2.37 -15.86 6.23
CA PHE A 146 2.09 -15.08 5.00
C PHE A 146 3.29 -15.05 4.06
N TYR A 147 4.47 -14.69 4.57
CA TYR A 147 5.67 -14.55 3.75
C TYR A 147 6.26 -15.88 3.29
N GLU A 148 6.17 -16.95 4.09
CA GLU A 148 6.57 -18.31 3.69
C GLU A 148 5.66 -18.85 2.58
N THR A 149 4.37 -18.60 2.63
CA THR A 149 3.44 -18.95 1.55
C THR A 149 3.72 -18.13 0.30
N ALA A 150 3.89 -16.83 0.42
CA ALA A 150 4.26 -15.96 -0.70
C ALA A 150 5.59 -16.36 -1.36
N ALA A 151 6.54 -16.91 -0.59
CA ALA A 151 7.84 -17.36 -1.10
C ALA A 151 7.74 -18.57 -2.03
N GLN A 152 6.61 -19.31 -2.04
CA GLN A 152 6.40 -20.47 -2.90
C GLN A 152 6.00 -20.10 -4.33
N GLY A 153 5.55 -18.83 -4.54
CA GLY A 153 5.12 -18.33 -5.84
C GLY A 153 6.05 -17.23 -6.39
N ILE A 154 5.81 -16.87 -7.64
CA ILE A 154 6.52 -15.77 -8.32
C ILE A 154 5.57 -14.58 -8.36
N TYR A 155 5.84 -13.58 -7.54
CA TYR A 155 5.07 -12.35 -7.43
C TYR A 155 6.00 -11.14 -7.47
N ASP A 156 5.52 -10.05 -8.01
CA ASP A 156 6.21 -8.77 -8.05
C ASP A 156 6.01 -7.99 -6.76
N THR A 157 4.85 -8.17 -6.14
CA THR A 157 4.55 -7.60 -4.83
C THR A 157 3.84 -8.59 -3.92
N THR A 158 3.95 -8.36 -2.61
CA THR A 158 3.01 -8.88 -1.63
C THR A 158 2.28 -7.71 -0.96
N CYS A 159 1.06 -7.92 -0.50
CA CYS A 159 0.33 -6.93 0.29
C CYS A 159 -0.31 -7.56 1.51
N LEU A 160 -0.02 -7.02 2.68
CA LEU A 160 -0.60 -7.39 3.96
C LEU A 160 -1.35 -6.18 4.53
N ASP A 161 -2.69 -6.24 4.51
CA ASP A 161 -3.62 -5.19 4.92
C ASP A 161 -4.76 -5.76 5.79
N PRO A 162 -4.87 -5.42 7.06
CA PRO A 162 -3.95 -4.58 7.83
C PRO A 162 -2.88 -5.39 8.61
N TRP A 163 -1.78 -4.74 8.96
CA TRP A 163 -0.77 -5.29 9.87
C TRP A 163 -1.32 -5.68 11.25
N ASN A 164 -2.41 -5.07 11.66
CA ASN A 164 -2.98 -5.30 12.99
C ASN A 164 -3.67 -6.66 13.12
N ASP A 165 -3.99 -7.33 12.03
CA ASP A 165 -4.65 -8.64 12.02
C ASP A 165 -3.68 -9.80 12.28
N VAL A 166 -2.37 -9.56 12.12
CA VAL A 166 -1.41 -10.63 12.33
C VAL A 166 -1.14 -10.89 13.80
N GLY A 167 -1.03 -12.16 14.13
CA GLY A 167 -0.62 -12.65 15.43
C GLY A 167 0.81 -12.23 15.79
N ARG A 168 1.06 -12.03 17.09
CA ARG A 168 2.30 -11.48 17.61
C ARG A 168 2.99 -12.46 18.56
N ASP A 169 3.99 -13.18 18.08
CA ASP A 169 4.84 -13.96 18.99
C ASP A 169 5.72 -13.05 19.85
N LEU A 170 5.18 -12.63 20.98
CA LEU A 170 5.91 -11.81 21.94
C LEU A 170 6.87 -12.63 22.82
N HIS A 171 6.75 -13.98 22.85
CA HIS A 171 7.63 -14.82 23.66
C HIS A 171 9.08 -14.73 23.19
N SER A 172 9.32 -14.78 21.90
CA SER A 172 10.66 -14.66 21.29
C SER A 172 11.31 -13.29 21.53
N SER A 173 10.54 -12.28 21.87
CA SER A 173 11.00 -10.91 22.16
C SER A 173 10.99 -10.53 23.65
N GLY A 174 10.80 -11.53 24.54
CA GLY A 174 10.75 -11.32 25.99
C GLY A 174 9.54 -10.46 26.43
N GLY A 175 8.41 -10.58 25.76
CA GLY A 175 7.19 -9.81 26.03
C GLY A 175 7.20 -8.37 25.47
N ARG A 176 8.21 -8.00 24.68
CA ARG A 176 8.40 -6.63 24.19
C ARG A 176 7.95 -6.48 22.76
N GLU A 177 6.85 -5.79 22.56
CA GLU A 177 6.28 -5.50 21.23
C GLU A 177 7.23 -4.69 20.33
N ASP A 178 7.96 -3.72 20.88
CA ASP A 178 8.92 -2.90 20.12
C ASP A 178 10.10 -3.70 19.57
N VAL A 179 10.52 -4.74 20.30
CA VAL A 179 11.57 -5.67 19.88
C VAL A 179 11.03 -6.61 18.82
N TRP A 180 9.85 -7.20 19.04
CA TRP A 180 9.17 -8.04 18.06
C TRP A 180 8.99 -7.30 16.73
N LEU A 181 8.37 -6.15 16.74
CA LEU A 181 8.15 -5.34 15.52
C LEU A 181 9.48 -5.01 14.82
N THR A 182 10.52 -4.66 15.58
CA THR A 182 11.85 -4.40 15.01
C THR A 182 12.40 -5.63 14.26
N ASN A 183 12.15 -6.83 14.78
CA ASN A 183 12.60 -8.08 14.15
C ASN A 183 11.76 -8.39 12.91
N GLU A 184 10.45 -8.25 12.98
CA GLU A 184 9.56 -8.45 11.83
C GLU A 184 9.92 -7.50 10.67
N LEU A 185 10.14 -6.22 10.94
CA LEU A 185 10.57 -5.26 9.91
C LEU A 185 11.92 -5.62 9.26
N LYS A 186 12.80 -6.34 9.99
CA LYS A 186 14.03 -6.89 9.38
C LYS A 186 13.74 -8.10 8.49
N LYS A 187 12.84 -9.00 8.92
CA LYS A 187 12.41 -10.16 8.13
C LYS A 187 11.74 -9.70 6.82
N ILE A 188 10.80 -8.76 6.88
CA ILE A 188 10.13 -8.18 5.71
C ILE A 188 11.16 -7.60 4.73
N ARG A 189 12.13 -6.81 5.21
CA ARG A 189 13.19 -6.30 4.37
C ARG A 189 14.04 -7.40 3.73
N GLN A 190 14.35 -8.46 4.48
CA GLN A 190 15.10 -9.60 3.97
C GLN A 190 14.30 -10.33 2.91
N HIS A 191 13.01 -10.55 3.15
CA HIS A 191 12.09 -11.17 2.21
C HIS A 191 12.01 -10.38 0.89
N SER A 192 11.76 -9.06 0.95
CA SER A 192 11.76 -8.20 -0.24
C SER A 192 13.04 -8.37 -1.08
N ARG A 193 14.21 -8.40 -0.42
CA ARG A 193 15.52 -8.53 -1.10
C ARG A 193 15.77 -9.90 -1.67
N THR A 194 15.41 -10.95 -0.92
CA THR A 194 15.66 -12.34 -1.33
C THR A 194 14.80 -12.71 -2.54
N HIS A 195 13.58 -12.20 -2.59
CA HIS A 195 12.62 -12.53 -3.64
C HIS A 195 12.47 -11.42 -4.71
N GLU A 196 13.29 -10.35 -4.62
CA GLU A 196 13.29 -9.22 -5.56
C GLU A 196 11.90 -8.64 -5.82
N ARG A 197 11.11 -8.46 -4.74
CA ARG A 197 9.73 -7.96 -4.78
C ARG A 197 9.52 -6.75 -3.89
N ILE A 198 8.36 -6.11 -3.99
CA ILE A 198 7.94 -5.04 -3.09
C ILE A 198 6.94 -5.62 -2.09
N ASP A 199 7.34 -5.76 -0.83
CA ASP A 199 6.42 -6.14 0.24
C ASP A 199 5.72 -4.89 0.76
N ILE A 200 4.40 -4.83 0.55
CA ILE A 200 3.53 -3.74 0.99
C ILE A 200 2.91 -4.14 2.32
N VAL A 201 3.02 -3.27 3.31
CA VAL A 201 2.38 -3.46 4.61
C VAL A 201 1.54 -2.23 4.93
N VAL A 202 0.26 -2.47 5.18
CA VAL A 202 -0.69 -1.43 5.56
C VAL A 202 -0.90 -1.44 7.07
N ASN A 203 -0.73 -0.29 7.69
CA ASN A 203 -0.84 -0.13 9.13
C ASN A 203 -1.87 0.96 9.49
N HIS A 204 -2.34 0.92 10.71
CA HIS A 204 -3.21 1.96 11.26
C HIS A 204 -2.43 3.05 12.00
N VAL A 205 -3.06 4.19 12.17
CA VAL A 205 -2.57 5.26 13.04
C VAL A 205 -3.10 5.01 14.45
N ALA A 206 -2.19 4.89 15.44
CA ALA A 206 -2.53 4.57 16.82
C ALA A 206 -3.14 5.75 17.59
N LYS A 207 -2.70 6.96 17.26
CA LYS A 207 -3.23 8.19 17.85
C LYS A 207 -3.67 9.12 16.75
N LEU A 208 -4.93 9.43 16.79
CA LEU A 208 -5.47 10.53 16.03
C LEU A 208 -5.11 11.80 16.80
N ASN A 209 -4.16 12.56 16.27
CA ASN A 209 -3.73 13.79 16.90
C ASN A 209 -4.88 14.77 17.09
N ALA A 210 -4.71 15.57 18.12
CA ALA A 210 -5.67 16.59 18.50
C ALA A 210 -6.25 17.34 17.31
N ASP A 211 -7.55 17.55 17.36
CA ASP A 211 -8.31 18.34 16.44
C ASP A 211 -7.61 19.67 16.15
N ALA A 212 -7.25 19.89 14.91
CA ALA A 212 -6.98 21.23 14.44
C ALA A 212 -8.30 21.91 14.11
N VAL A 213 -8.26 23.22 14.07
CA VAL A 213 -9.42 24.03 13.69
C VAL A 213 -9.05 24.78 12.41
N THR A 214 -9.90 24.66 11.39
CA THR A 214 -9.77 25.42 10.15
C THR A 214 -10.04 26.91 10.39
N LYS A 215 -9.74 27.75 9.41
CA LYS A 215 -10.11 29.18 9.47
C LYS A 215 -11.64 29.40 9.57
N SER A 216 -12.43 28.45 9.05
CA SER A 216 -13.89 28.45 9.14
C SER A 216 -14.44 27.99 10.52
N GLY A 217 -13.57 27.54 11.43
CA GLY A 217 -13.94 27.01 12.75
C GLY A 217 -14.28 25.51 12.76
N LYS A 218 -14.12 24.79 11.65
CA LYS A 218 -14.36 23.35 11.57
C LYS A 218 -13.20 22.59 12.19
N ARG A 219 -13.50 21.66 13.09
CA ARG A 219 -12.48 20.74 13.64
C ARG A 219 -12.12 19.67 12.60
N TYR A 220 -10.85 19.36 12.50
CA TYR A 220 -10.37 18.31 11.62
C TYR A 220 -9.14 17.62 12.21
N GLN A 221 -8.92 16.41 11.77
CA GLN A 221 -7.73 15.63 12.13
C GLN A 221 -6.59 16.01 11.19
N LYS A 222 -5.43 16.35 11.76
CA LYS A 222 -4.20 16.55 10.98
C LYS A 222 -3.65 15.25 10.42
N PRO A 223 -2.88 15.29 9.31
CA PRO A 223 -2.08 14.14 8.90
C PRO A 223 -1.22 13.63 10.04
N ALA A 224 -1.27 12.33 10.29
CA ALA A 224 -0.49 11.70 11.35
C ALA A 224 1.01 11.80 11.07
N LEU A 225 1.80 11.93 12.13
CA LEU A 225 3.25 11.88 12.04
C LEU A 225 3.73 10.41 12.04
N PRO A 226 4.96 10.12 11.57
CA PRO A 226 5.48 8.75 11.52
C PRO A 226 5.49 8.02 12.87
N GLN A 227 5.70 8.74 13.97
CA GLN A 227 5.69 8.18 15.32
C GLN A 227 4.29 7.89 15.86
N GLU A 228 3.25 8.30 15.18
CA GLU A 228 1.85 8.08 15.54
C GLU A 228 1.23 6.85 14.86
N TRP A 229 2.00 6.17 14.03
CA TRP A 229 1.62 4.86 13.50
C TRP A 229 1.54 3.83 14.64
N ALA A 230 0.66 2.86 14.53
CA ALA A 230 0.58 1.76 15.50
C ALA A 230 1.94 1.04 15.57
N GLY A 231 2.53 0.90 16.78
CA GLY A 231 3.92 0.45 16.95
C GLY A 231 4.97 1.59 16.96
N GLY A 232 4.54 2.84 16.74
CA GLY A 232 5.30 4.05 17.06
C GLY A 232 6.62 4.22 16.30
N GLN A 233 7.67 4.64 17.03
CA GLN A 233 8.98 4.96 16.46
C GLN A 233 9.71 3.80 15.79
N SER A 234 9.31 2.54 16.07
CA SER A 234 9.94 1.36 15.46
C SER A 234 9.79 1.38 13.93
N TRP A 235 8.62 1.78 13.42
CA TRP A 235 8.38 1.99 12.00
C TRP A 235 9.33 3.05 11.44
N TYR A 236 9.35 4.23 12.03
CA TYR A 236 10.19 5.32 11.54
C TYR A 236 11.68 4.97 11.51
N ARG A 237 12.16 4.22 12.50
CA ARG A 237 13.58 3.82 12.55
C ARG A 237 13.93 2.79 11.50
N ARG A 238 13.04 1.85 11.18
CA ARG A 238 13.32 0.66 10.36
C ARG A 238 12.77 0.69 8.94
N ALA A 239 11.64 1.34 8.71
CA ALA A 239 11.03 1.44 7.39
C ALA A 239 11.95 2.10 6.36
N PHE A 240 11.81 1.69 5.11
CA PHE A 240 12.47 2.30 3.96
C PHE A 240 11.63 3.44 3.40
N THR A 241 10.42 3.14 2.93
CA THR A 241 9.47 4.14 2.46
C THR A 241 8.22 4.09 3.33
N MET A 242 7.76 5.26 3.74
CA MET A 242 6.54 5.41 4.53
C MET A 242 5.61 6.41 3.84
N LEU A 243 4.49 5.93 3.35
CA LEU A 243 3.43 6.74 2.77
C LEU A 243 2.25 6.84 3.76
N LEU A 244 1.74 8.04 3.94
CA LEU A 244 0.51 8.29 4.67
C LEU A 244 -0.60 8.63 3.69
N VAL A 245 -1.69 7.89 3.73
CA VAL A 245 -2.94 8.21 3.02
C VAL A 245 -3.80 9.07 3.92
N TYR A 246 -4.17 10.24 3.43
CA TYR A 246 -4.91 11.22 4.20
C TYR A 246 -6.02 11.86 3.37
N ARG A 247 -7.26 11.85 3.87
CA ARG A 247 -8.39 12.58 3.30
C ARG A 247 -8.62 13.86 4.07
N PRO A 248 -8.41 15.03 3.44
CA PRO A 248 -8.69 16.32 4.07
C PRO A 248 -10.20 16.57 4.21
N PRO A 249 -10.62 17.40 5.17
CA PRO A 249 -12.02 17.85 5.25
C PRO A 249 -12.38 18.68 4.02
N VAL A 250 -13.51 18.40 3.40
CA VAL A 250 -13.96 19.05 2.14
C VAL A 250 -14.30 20.51 2.36
N GLY A 251 -13.92 21.36 1.40
CA GLY A 251 -14.24 22.79 1.35
C GLY A 251 -13.35 23.66 2.22
N GLU A 252 -12.27 23.13 2.79
CA GLU A 252 -11.45 23.84 3.76
C GLU A 252 -10.06 24.23 3.20
N ILE A 253 -9.56 25.39 3.60
CA ILE A 253 -8.20 25.83 3.30
C ILE A 253 -7.31 25.42 4.47
N LEU A 254 -6.49 24.38 4.26
CA LEU A 254 -5.64 23.80 5.31
C LEU A 254 -4.24 24.43 5.37
N ARG A 255 -3.77 25.02 4.27
CA ARG A 255 -2.53 25.77 4.21
C ARG A 255 -2.77 27.13 3.53
N GLU A 256 -2.03 28.13 3.95
CA GLU A 256 -2.06 29.43 3.31
C GLU A 256 -1.59 29.34 1.86
N GLY A 257 -2.37 29.89 0.93
CA GLY A 257 -2.12 29.84 -0.50
C GLY A 257 -2.66 28.58 -1.22
N ASP A 258 -3.09 27.54 -0.49
CA ASP A 258 -3.80 26.41 -1.12
C ASP A 258 -5.26 26.78 -1.45
N PRO A 259 -5.84 26.22 -2.54
CA PRO A 259 -7.27 26.30 -2.78
C PRO A 259 -8.03 25.48 -1.72
N PRO A 260 -9.35 25.70 -1.58
CA PRO A 260 -10.18 24.83 -0.76
C PRO A 260 -10.11 23.38 -1.25
N THR A 261 -10.06 22.44 -0.30
CA THR A 261 -10.06 21.00 -0.58
C THR A 261 -11.35 20.55 -1.26
N GLN A 262 -11.25 19.60 -2.17
CA GLN A 262 -12.36 19.10 -2.97
C GLN A 262 -12.90 17.77 -2.45
N ASP A 263 -14.12 17.40 -2.86
CA ASP A 263 -14.62 16.04 -2.62
C ASP A 263 -13.79 15.03 -3.40
N GLY A 264 -13.51 13.87 -2.78
CA GLY A 264 -12.62 12.85 -3.36
C GLY A 264 -11.12 13.17 -3.26
N GLU A 265 -10.74 14.39 -2.81
CA GLU A 265 -9.33 14.74 -2.65
C GLU A 265 -8.67 13.83 -1.58
N THR A 266 -7.57 13.21 -1.97
CA THR A 266 -6.77 12.33 -1.12
C THR A 266 -5.31 12.74 -1.24
N TRP A 267 -4.63 12.90 -0.12
CA TRP A 267 -3.22 13.23 -0.08
C TRP A 267 -2.38 12.00 0.20
N ILE A 268 -1.44 11.72 -0.65
CA ILE A 268 -0.39 10.74 -0.40
C ILE A 268 0.84 11.51 0.08
N ILE A 269 1.23 11.27 1.32
CA ILE A 269 2.31 12.01 1.96
C ILE A 269 3.49 11.07 2.17
N ASN A 270 4.60 11.29 1.46
CA ASN A 270 5.82 10.55 1.70
C ASN A 270 6.54 11.12 2.92
N GLN A 271 6.48 10.38 4.03
CA GLN A 271 7.06 10.76 5.32
C GLN A 271 8.50 10.28 5.49
N LYS A 272 8.91 9.29 4.71
CA LYS A 272 10.27 8.74 4.71
C LYS A 272 10.54 8.02 3.40
N THR A 273 11.73 8.21 2.84
CA THR A 273 12.20 7.48 1.67
C THR A 273 13.67 7.13 1.77
N LYS A 274 14.00 5.86 1.48
CA LYS A 274 15.35 5.30 1.37
C LYS A 274 15.30 4.11 0.41
N PRO A 275 16.38 3.80 -0.33
CA PRO A 275 17.61 4.58 -0.48
C PRO A 275 17.38 5.85 -1.30
N LYS A 276 18.47 6.61 -1.55
CA LYS A 276 18.43 7.78 -2.44
C LYS A 276 17.93 7.34 -3.82
N GLY A 277 16.95 8.09 -4.37
CA GLY A 277 16.39 7.83 -5.70
C GLY A 277 15.14 6.96 -5.71
N THR A 278 14.50 6.69 -4.55
CA THR A 278 13.21 6.01 -4.45
C THR A 278 12.05 6.98 -4.19
N GLY A 279 12.24 8.24 -4.53
CA GLY A 279 11.25 9.31 -4.35
C GLY A 279 11.79 10.48 -3.54
N GLN A 280 10.88 11.35 -3.14
CA GLN A 280 11.17 12.54 -2.32
C GLN A 280 10.12 12.72 -1.23
N LEU A 281 10.52 13.41 -0.15
CA LEU A 281 9.56 13.80 0.89
C LEU A 281 8.62 14.86 0.34
N GLY A 282 7.36 14.76 0.70
CA GLY A 282 6.36 15.71 0.21
C GLY A 282 4.97 15.14 0.19
N ARG A 283 4.13 15.71 -0.63
CA ARG A 283 2.71 15.39 -0.78
C ARG A 283 2.34 15.40 -2.26
N ALA A 284 1.65 14.36 -2.69
CA ALA A 284 0.88 14.30 -3.93
C ALA A 284 -0.61 14.44 -3.62
N LYS A 285 -1.36 15.10 -4.48
CA LYS A 285 -2.82 15.19 -4.42
C LYS A 285 -3.41 14.30 -5.50
N LEU A 286 -4.30 13.43 -5.09
CA LEU A 286 -5.04 12.54 -5.98
C LEU A 286 -6.53 12.80 -5.78
N TYR A 287 -7.32 12.58 -6.81
CA TYR A 287 -8.77 12.70 -6.75
C TYR A 287 -9.41 11.34 -7.03
N LEU A 288 -10.27 10.89 -6.12
CA LEU A 288 -11.01 9.65 -6.30
C LEU A 288 -12.16 9.87 -7.27
N CYS A 289 -12.11 9.22 -8.41
CA CYS A 289 -13.25 9.05 -9.31
C CYS A 289 -14.20 8.00 -8.70
N ARG A 290 -15.37 8.43 -8.22
CA ARG A 290 -16.30 7.54 -7.53
C ARG A 290 -16.99 6.54 -8.47
N SER A 291 -17.07 6.85 -9.78
CA SER A 291 -17.69 5.95 -10.76
C SER A 291 -16.79 4.76 -11.10
N THR A 292 -15.47 4.93 -11.03
CA THR A 292 -14.50 3.89 -11.38
C THR A 292 -13.72 3.36 -10.19
N ASN A 293 -13.88 3.97 -9.00
CA ASN A 293 -13.05 3.74 -7.81
C ASN A 293 -11.55 3.92 -8.06
N ARG A 294 -11.14 4.64 -9.10
CA ARG A 294 -9.72 4.90 -9.44
C ARG A 294 -9.31 6.31 -9.03
N PHE A 295 -8.02 6.46 -8.76
CA PHE A 295 -7.44 7.79 -8.51
C PHE A 295 -6.96 8.41 -9.82
N ILE A 296 -7.19 9.72 -9.95
CA ILE A 296 -6.75 10.58 -11.05
C ILE A 296 -6.00 11.79 -10.50
N GLU A 297 -5.30 12.55 -11.37
CA GLU A 297 -4.68 13.84 -11.05
C GLU A 297 -5.70 14.94 -10.78
#